data_e41cf6b421c7c6240b91645d912c66c4
#
_entry.id   e41cf6b421c7c6240b91645d912c66c4
#
_cell.length_a   1.000
_cell.length_b   1.000
_cell.length_c   1.000
_cell.angle_alpha   90.00
_cell.angle_beta   90.00
_cell.angle_gamma   90.00
#
_symmetry.space_group_name_H-M   'P 1'
#
loop_
_entity.id
_entity.type
_entity.pdbx_description
1 polymer ?
#
loop_
_entity_poly.entity_id
_entity_poly.type
_entity_poly.pdbx_seq_one_letter_code
_entity_poly.pdbx_strand_id
1 'polypeptide(L)'
;MTLKDSMHLVADPENMHNSVREVFETMLGVQCRLEDGVNSLPDAKVAVSVTAVVGFGGILSGACVIRCDALAACTIAARMAGMEFETVDDIVKDAIGEICNMLAGTWKSKVPDLAANCGLSVPR
;
A
#
# COMPACT_ATOMS: atom_id res chain seq x y z
N MET A 1 -3.09 25.02 7.46
CA MET A 1 -4.15 24.07 7.07
C MET A 1 -4.39 23.09 8.21
N THR A 2 -5.63 22.90 8.60
CA THR A 2 -6.00 21.93 9.64
C THR A 2 -6.38 20.60 9.01
N LEU A 3 -6.47 19.53 9.80
CA LEU A 3 -6.93 18.23 9.31
C LEU A 3 -8.32 18.34 8.70
N LYS A 4 -9.21 19.15 9.28
CA LYS A 4 -10.54 19.37 8.75
C LYS A 4 -10.50 19.92 7.32
N ASP A 5 -9.56 20.82 7.04
CA ASP A 5 -9.39 21.39 5.69
C ASP A 5 -8.82 20.37 4.71
N SER A 6 -8.07 19.37 5.21
CA SER A 6 -7.45 18.33 4.42
C SER A 6 -8.30 17.08 4.24
N MET A 7 -9.47 16.97 4.90
CA MET A 7 -10.29 15.75 4.86
C MET A 7 -10.72 15.38 3.45
N HIS A 8 -10.93 16.35 2.57
CA HIS A 8 -11.25 16.07 1.17
C HIS A 8 -10.10 15.32 0.47
N LEU A 9 -8.84 15.59 0.85
CA LEU A 9 -7.68 14.87 0.32
C LEU A 9 -7.56 13.47 0.89
N VAL A 10 -7.89 13.30 2.18
CA VAL A 10 -7.90 12.00 2.83
C VAL A 10 -8.94 11.07 2.18
N ALA A 11 -10.12 11.61 1.90
CA ALA A 11 -11.22 10.85 1.34
C ALA A 11 -11.14 10.67 -0.18
N ASP A 12 -10.23 11.36 -0.86
CA ASP A 12 -10.12 11.32 -2.31
C ASP A 12 -9.41 10.04 -2.77
N PRO A 13 -10.10 9.13 -3.49
CA PRO A 13 -9.48 7.90 -3.98
C PRO A 13 -8.35 8.15 -4.98
N GLU A 14 -8.32 9.28 -5.67
CA GLU A 14 -7.25 9.62 -6.60
C GLU A 14 -5.89 9.72 -5.91
N ASN A 15 -5.85 10.20 -4.67
CA ASN A 15 -4.59 10.25 -3.92
C ASN A 15 -4.01 8.86 -3.70
N MET A 16 -4.86 7.88 -3.39
CA MET A 16 -4.42 6.50 -3.22
C MET A 16 -4.01 5.89 -4.56
N HIS A 17 -4.79 6.12 -5.63
CA HIS A 17 -4.43 5.64 -6.97
C HIS A 17 -3.09 6.17 -7.44
N ASN A 18 -2.86 7.47 -7.24
CA ASN A 18 -1.61 8.10 -7.64
C ASN A 18 -0.45 7.57 -6.80
N SER A 19 -0.68 7.29 -5.52
CA SER A 19 0.33 6.69 -4.64
C SER A 19 0.70 5.29 -5.09
N VAL A 20 -0.28 4.46 -5.40
CA VAL A 20 -0.06 3.09 -5.90
C VAL A 20 0.72 3.14 -7.21
N ARG A 21 0.27 3.96 -8.15
CA ARG A 21 0.92 4.08 -9.45
C ARG A 21 2.37 4.53 -9.30
N GLU A 22 2.61 5.55 -8.48
CA GLU A 22 3.94 6.10 -8.25
C GLU A 22 4.89 5.05 -7.65
N VAL A 23 4.45 4.33 -6.63
CA VAL A 23 5.28 3.32 -5.98
C VAL A 23 5.57 2.16 -6.93
N PHE A 24 4.54 1.63 -7.61
CA PHE A 24 4.72 0.47 -8.48
C PHE A 24 5.53 0.82 -9.72
N GLU A 25 5.31 1.97 -10.34
CA GLU A 25 6.09 2.38 -11.51
C GLU A 25 7.55 2.68 -11.14
N THR A 26 7.76 3.38 -10.03
CA THR A 26 9.10 3.82 -9.61
C THR A 26 9.93 2.67 -9.04
N MET A 27 9.34 1.86 -8.16
CA MET A 27 10.07 0.84 -7.42
C MET A 27 10.07 -0.52 -8.10
N LEU A 28 9.02 -0.86 -8.83
CA LEU A 28 8.86 -2.18 -9.43
C LEU A 28 8.93 -2.16 -10.96
N GLY A 29 8.85 -0.98 -11.56
CA GLY A 29 8.84 -0.86 -13.01
C GLY A 29 7.61 -1.46 -13.67
N VAL A 30 6.49 -1.55 -12.96
CA VAL A 30 5.23 -2.10 -13.48
C VAL A 30 4.14 -1.04 -13.46
N GLN A 31 3.27 -1.12 -14.45
CA GLN A 31 2.10 -0.24 -14.51
C GLN A 31 0.94 -0.88 -13.79
N CYS A 32 0.21 -0.07 -13.05
CA CYS A 32 -1.00 -0.48 -12.34
C CYS A 32 -2.20 0.25 -12.90
N ARG A 33 -3.31 -0.44 -12.98
CA ARG A 33 -4.58 0.16 -13.33
C ARG A 33 -5.63 -0.20 -12.28
N LEU A 34 -6.59 0.70 -12.11
CA LEU A 34 -7.71 0.46 -11.24
C LEU A 34 -8.70 -0.47 -11.93
N GLU A 35 -9.14 -1.49 -11.21
CA GLU A 35 -10.23 -2.35 -11.66
C GLU A 35 -11.55 -1.85 -11.08
N ASP A 36 -12.61 -1.87 -11.88
CA ASP A 36 -13.96 -1.55 -11.42
C ASP A 36 -14.44 -2.59 -10.41
N GLY A 37 -15.28 -2.15 -9.48
CA GLY A 37 -15.82 -3.03 -8.46
C GLY A 37 -14.92 -3.23 -7.24
N VAL A 38 -13.89 -2.43 -7.13
CA VAL A 38 -12.90 -2.50 -6.02
C VAL A 38 -13.52 -2.24 -4.66
N ASN A 39 -14.68 -1.61 -4.60
CA ASN A 39 -15.40 -1.35 -3.35
C ASN A 39 -16.08 -2.59 -2.78
N SER A 40 -16.15 -3.67 -3.52
CA SER A 40 -16.70 -4.92 -3.03
C SER A 40 -15.64 -5.67 -2.22
N LEU A 41 -16.08 -6.47 -1.27
CA LEU A 41 -15.19 -7.38 -0.56
C LEU A 41 -14.51 -8.32 -1.56
N PRO A 42 -13.29 -8.78 -1.26
CA PRO A 42 -12.62 -9.71 -2.14
C PRO A 42 -13.54 -10.88 -2.49
N ASP A 43 -13.61 -11.20 -3.77
CA ASP A 43 -14.33 -12.37 -4.22
C ASP A 43 -13.78 -13.60 -3.50
N ALA A 44 -14.66 -14.48 -3.06
CA ALA A 44 -14.27 -15.74 -2.42
C ALA A 44 -13.35 -16.61 -3.31
N LYS A 45 -13.27 -16.30 -4.60
CA LYS A 45 -12.36 -16.96 -5.55
C LYS A 45 -10.93 -16.47 -5.47
N VAL A 46 -10.70 -15.31 -4.83
CA VAL A 46 -9.36 -14.77 -4.67
C VAL A 46 -8.83 -15.19 -3.30
N ALA A 47 -7.88 -16.11 -3.31
CA ALA A 47 -7.23 -16.57 -2.08
C ALA A 47 -6.20 -15.53 -1.67
N VAL A 48 -6.47 -14.81 -0.58
CA VAL A 48 -5.51 -13.86 -0.01
C VAL A 48 -4.49 -14.64 0.80
N SER A 49 -3.23 -14.61 0.37
CA SER A 49 -2.13 -15.30 1.04
C SER A 49 -1.28 -14.38 1.91
N VAL A 50 -1.23 -13.10 1.57
CA VAL A 50 -0.40 -12.13 2.28
C VAL A 50 -1.22 -10.88 2.57
N THR A 51 -1.19 -10.47 3.82
CA THR A 51 -1.75 -9.17 4.25
C THR A 51 -0.65 -8.41 4.95
N ALA A 52 -0.38 -7.20 4.50
CA ALA A 52 0.54 -6.28 5.17
C ALA A 52 -0.24 -5.08 5.70
N VAL A 53 0.11 -4.63 6.88
CA VAL A 53 -0.55 -3.52 7.56
C VAL A 53 0.50 -2.53 8.05
N VAL A 54 0.30 -1.27 7.72
CA VAL A 54 1.08 -0.17 8.29
C VAL A 54 0.10 0.78 8.95
N GLY A 55 0.20 0.92 10.28
CA GLY A 55 -0.62 1.85 11.03
C GLY A 55 -0.05 3.26 10.97
N PHE A 56 -0.90 4.24 11.12
CA PHE A 56 -0.46 5.63 11.31
C PHE A 56 -1.25 6.26 12.45
N GLY A 57 -0.58 7.17 13.15
CA GLY A 57 -1.15 7.86 14.32
C GLY A 57 -0.65 9.28 14.37
N GLY A 58 -1.33 10.07 15.16
CA GLY A 58 -1.09 11.49 15.31
C GLY A 58 -2.41 12.23 15.21
N ILE A 59 -2.52 13.21 14.34
CA ILE A 59 -3.79 13.93 14.13
C ILE A 59 -4.87 13.07 13.45
N LEU A 60 -4.45 11.98 12.80
CA LEU A 60 -5.33 10.98 12.23
C LEU A 60 -4.79 9.60 12.56
N SER A 61 -5.64 8.70 12.99
CA SER A 61 -5.29 7.30 13.23
C SER A 61 -5.95 6.41 12.20
N GLY A 62 -5.20 5.43 11.70
CA GLY A 62 -5.70 4.51 10.70
C GLY A 62 -4.65 3.51 10.30
N ALA A 63 -4.90 2.84 9.19
CA ALA A 63 -3.98 1.87 8.65
C ALA A 63 -4.04 1.82 7.13
N CYS A 64 -2.88 1.57 6.51
CA CYS A 64 -2.77 1.20 5.11
C CYS A 64 -2.64 -0.33 5.07
N VAL A 65 -3.46 -0.99 4.26
CA VAL A 65 -3.49 -2.45 4.18
C VAL A 65 -3.32 -2.87 2.73
N ILE A 66 -2.41 -3.83 2.51
CA ILE A 66 -2.27 -4.51 1.22
C ILE A 66 -2.66 -5.97 1.42
N ARG A 67 -3.50 -6.47 0.52
CA ARG A 67 -3.85 -7.89 0.46
C ARG A 67 -3.57 -8.39 -0.94
N CYS A 68 -2.88 -9.52 -1.04
CA CYS A 68 -2.59 -10.12 -2.33
C CYS A 68 -2.54 -11.64 -2.23
N ASP A 69 -2.74 -12.31 -3.37
CA ASP A 69 -2.54 -13.75 -3.45
C ASP A 69 -1.05 -14.09 -3.52
N ALA A 70 -0.74 -15.39 -3.47
CA ALA A 70 0.65 -15.85 -3.47
C ALA A 70 1.39 -15.45 -4.75
N LEU A 71 0.73 -15.54 -5.90
CA LEU A 71 1.36 -15.19 -7.17
C LEU A 71 1.71 -13.71 -7.23
N ALA A 72 0.79 -12.82 -6.84
CA ALA A 72 1.04 -11.39 -6.80
C ALA A 72 2.17 -11.06 -5.82
N ALA A 73 2.16 -11.66 -4.62
CA ALA A 73 3.19 -11.43 -3.62
C ALA A 73 4.57 -11.84 -4.13
N CYS A 74 4.68 -13.02 -4.73
CA CYS A 74 5.94 -13.51 -5.28
C CYS A 74 6.43 -12.66 -6.45
N THR A 75 5.52 -12.17 -7.29
CA THR A 75 5.86 -11.29 -8.41
C THR A 75 6.41 -9.96 -7.92
N ILE A 76 5.78 -9.35 -6.92
CA ILE A 76 6.25 -8.11 -6.31
C ILE A 76 7.63 -8.31 -5.69
N ALA A 77 7.81 -9.37 -4.91
CA ALA A 77 9.08 -9.67 -4.28
C ALA A 77 10.20 -9.91 -5.30
N ALA A 78 9.89 -10.60 -6.39
CA ALA A 78 10.84 -10.85 -7.47
C ALA A 78 11.33 -9.54 -8.10
N ARG A 79 10.43 -8.59 -8.33
CA ARG A 79 10.77 -7.27 -8.86
C ARG A 79 11.66 -6.47 -7.91
N MET A 80 11.39 -6.57 -6.60
CA MET A 80 12.16 -5.84 -5.59
C MET A 80 13.54 -6.43 -5.37
N ALA A 81 13.64 -7.75 -5.31
CA ALA A 81 14.89 -8.45 -4.94
C ALA A 81 15.74 -8.82 -6.16
N GLY A 82 15.20 -8.78 -7.35
CA GLY A 82 15.91 -9.21 -8.56
C GLY A 82 16.10 -10.71 -8.64
N MET A 83 15.28 -11.50 -7.97
CA MET A 83 15.32 -12.95 -7.98
C MET A 83 13.92 -13.53 -7.94
N GLU A 84 13.76 -14.77 -8.39
CA GLU A 84 12.45 -15.41 -8.44
C GLU A 84 12.10 -16.09 -7.11
N PHE A 85 10.79 -16.10 -6.80
CA PHE A 85 10.23 -16.76 -5.63
C PHE A 85 9.08 -17.66 -6.08
N GLU A 86 9.05 -18.90 -5.62
CA GLU A 86 7.99 -19.85 -5.93
C GLU A 86 6.95 -19.94 -4.82
N THR A 87 7.35 -19.62 -3.60
CA THR A 87 6.48 -19.68 -2.43
C THR A 87 6.58 -18.39 -1.62
N VAL A 88 5.55 -18.15 -0.82
CA VAL A 88 5.53 -17.01 0.11
C VAL A 88 6.36 -17.36 1.33
N ASP A 89 7.62 -16.97 1.33
CA ASP A 89 8.53 -17.11 2.46
C ASP A 89 8.65 -15.78 3.22
N ASP A 90 9.54 -15.71 4.20
CA ASP A 90 9.73 -14.52 5.01
C ASP A 90 10.27 -13.35 4.18
N ILE A 91 11.08 -13.61 3.15
CA ILE A 91 11.59 -12.56 2.25
C ILE A 91 10.44 -11.95 1.45
N VAL A 92 9.52 -12.77 0.97
CA VAL A 92 8.33 -12.29 0.24
C VAL A 92 7.45 -11.45 1.17
N LYS A 93 7.23 -11.89 2.39
CA LYS A 93 6.44 -11.15 3.38
C LYS A 93 7.08 -9.79 3.70
N ASP A 94 8.38 -9.76 3.88
CA ASP A 94 9.12 -8.53 4.15
C ASP A 94 9.01 -7.57 2.97
N ALA A 95 9.08 -8.08 1.74
CA ALA A 95 8.92 -7.27 0.54
C ALA A 95 7.54 -6.61 0.46
N ILE A 96 6.48 -7.36 0.76
CA ILE A 96 5.12 -6.82 0.77
C ILE A 96 4.96 -5.78 1.88
N GLY A 97 5.54 -6.02 3.06
CA GLY A 97 5.58 -5.06 4.15
C GLY A 97 6.25 -3.76 3.73
N GLU A 98 7.37 -3.85 3.03
CA GLU A 98 8.12 -2.68 2.54
C GLU A 98 7.29 -1.88 1.53
N ILE A 99 6.63 -2.54 0.59
CA ILE A 99 5.74 -1.88 -0.37
C ILE A 99 4.58 -1.19 0.35
N CYS A 100 4.00 -1.83 1.36
CA CYS A 100 2.93 -1.24 2.16
C CYS A 100 3.42 0.03 2.86
N ASN A 101 4.62 -0.01 3.41
CA ASN A 101 5.23 1.16 4.05
C ASN A 101 5.46 2.30 3.06
N MET A 102 5.96 1.99 1.88
CA MET A 102 6.16 2.98 0.81
C MET A 102 4.85 3.61 0.37
N LEU A 103 3.80 2.80 0.21
CA LEU A 103 2.46 3.29 -0.15
C LEU A 103 1.91 4.22 0.92
N ALA A 104 2.00 3.83 2.18
CA ALA A 104 1.52 4.65 3.30
C ALA A 104 2.26 5.98 3.36
N GLY A 105 3.58 5.95 3.21
CA GLY A 105 4.41 7.15 3.22
C GLY A 105 4.11 8.08 2.05
N THR A 106 3.97 7.53 0.86
CA THR A 106 3.66 8.29 -0.36
C THR A 106 2.29 8.93 -0.26
N TRP A 107 1.28 8.17 0.16
CA TRP A 107 -0.07 8.70 0.36
C TRP A 107 -0.09 9.80 1.42
N LYS A 108 0.55 9.55 2.57
CA LYS A 108 0.66 10.51 3.66
C LYS A 108 1.24 11.84 3.18
N SER A 109 2.27 11.80 2.34
CA SER A 109 2.94 13.00 1.83
C SER A 109 2.04 13.86 0.94
N LYS A 110 0.97 13.30 0.39
CA LYS A 110 0.01 14.02 -0.45
C LYS A 110 -1.03 14.79 0.36
N VAL A 111 -1.08 14.57 1.66
CA VAL A 111 -1.98 15.27 2.59
C VAL A 111 -1.10 16.10 3.53
N PRO A 112 -1.02 17.42 3.33
CA PRO A 112 -0.02 18.27 4.01
C PRO A 112 0.00 18.14 5.52
N ASP A 113 -1.16 18.10 6.17
CA ASP A 113 -1.22 17.98 7.64
C ASP A 113 -0.73 16.61 8.12
N LEU A 114 -0.97 15.56 7.38
CA LEU A 114 -0.50 14.22 7.74
C LEU A 114 1.00 14.07 7.51
N ALA A 115 1.53 14.70 6.47
CA ALA A 115 2.96 14.66 6.19
C ALA A 115 3.79 15.15 7.37
N ALA A 116 3.31 16.23 8.05
CA ALA A 116 4.01 16.85 9.15
C ALA A 116 3.68 16.26 10.52
N ASN A 117 2.47 15.71 10.70
CA ASN A 117 1.91 15.45 12.04
C ASN A 117 1.43 14.01 12.24
N CYS A 118 1.78 13.10 11.35
CA CYS A 118 1.35 11.72 11.43
C CYS A 118 2.56 10.79 11.28
N GLY A 119 2.76 9.89 12.24
CA GLY A 119 3.81 8.89 12.18
C GLY A 119 3.32 7.57 11.62
N LEU A 120 4.25 6.77 11.12
CA LEU A 120 3.98 5.42 10.61
C LEU A 120 4.53 4.38 11.58
N SER A 121 3.81 3.26 11.72
CA SER A 121 4.31 2.11 12.45
C SER A 121 5.24 1.27 11.58
N VAL A 122 5.90 0.31 12.21
CA VAL A 122 6.64 -0.73 11.47
C VAL A 122 5.63 -1.61 10.74
N PRO A 123 5.89 -2.03 9.50
CA PRO A 123 5.00 -2.93 8.75
C PRO A 123 4.80 -4.27 9.48
N ARG A 124 3.60 -4.78 9.39
CA ARG A 124 3.26 -6.07 9.99
C ARG A 124 2.53 -6.98 9.03
#